data_1386d45097127312f85455e393e10e3f
#
_entry.id   1386d45097127312f85455e393e10e3f
#
_cell.length_a   1.000
_cell.length_b   1.000
_cell.length_c   1.000
_cell.angle_alpha   90.00
_cell.angle_beta   90.00
_cell.angle_gamma   90.00
#
_symmetry.space_group_name_H-M   'P 1'
#
loop_
_entity.id
_entity.type
_entity.pdbx_description
1 polymer ?
#
loop_
_entity_poly.entity_id
_entity_poly.type
_entity_poly.pdbx_seq_one_letter_code
_entity_poly.pdbx_strand_id
1 'polypeptide(L)'
;MRFIIAALSLSLACLPAALADDPYTISGVAIDATADNALQAQTAAMRQGQTAAARRLIERLTLAEDRAGTELELEAHLSPTGEMVSGLALDPAIIAEMIAGLQISDEQRSATRYLAELEVTFDPRTVRRVMDAYGVPFVESQARPLLVLPVHEGANGFSLWDDNPWRSAWTSQDFDSSLTPVLVPDRPSRSVPVPITPRQALQLDEGALVNTAAMYGINRIAILRAGERDGVRRFGGYLVTVEPTGEIVTDTWGPQIVYGGWSDAARAFVTDREDDWKRRSVVRDFETTSLRVTVMYGSLDEWLRLQEALSRASLVEGAQLDALSRDGARMTVDYRGAFEQLASELAARGATIEEHPGLGWVVLSAR
;
A
#
# COMPACT_ATOMS: atom_id res chain seq x y z
N MET A 1 -23.04 -31.30 -48.78
CA MET A 1 -21.80 -30.73 -48.23
C MET A 1 -22.21 -29.69 -47.19
N ARG A 2 -22.15 -30.02 -45.92
CA ARG A 2 -22.48 -29.13 -44.79
C ARG A 2 -21.16 -28.63 -44.19
N PHE A 3 -20.86 -27.35 -44.33
CA PHE A 3 -19.73 -26.71 -43.67
C PHE A 3 -20.13 -26.36 -42.21
N ILE A 4 -19.44 -26.96 -41.26
CA ILE A 4 -19.52 -26.61 -39.86
C ILE A 4 -18.43 -25.55 -39.63
N ILE A 5 -18.86 -24.32 -39.35
CA ILE A 5 -17.98 -23.24 -38.91
C ILE A 5 -17.86 -23.39 -37.38
N ALA A 6 -16.72 -23.84 -36.94
CA ALA A 6 -16.38 -23.82 -35.50
C ALA A 6 -15.95 -22.39 -35.12
N ALA A 7 -16.79 -21.68 -34.41
CA ALA A 7 -16.44 -20.41 -33.77
C ALA A 7 -15.57 -20.67 -32.57
N LEU A 8 -14.28 -20.36 -32.68
CA LEU A 8 -13.32 -20.38 -31.58
C LEU A 8 -13.52 -19.14 -30.71
N SER A 9 -14.27 -19.25 -29.61
CA SER A 9 -14.45 -18.19 -28.64
C SER A 9 -13.17 -18.01 -27.83
N LEU A 10 -12.36 -17.02 -28.21
CA LEU A 10 -11.20 -16.60 -27.42
C LEU A 10 -11.74 -15.81 -26.22
N SER A 11 -11.91 -16.49 -25.06
CA SER A 11 -12.23 -15.84 -23.81
C SER A 11 -10.98 -15.08 -23.34
N LEU A 12 -10.95 -13.79 -23.64
CA LEU A 12 -9.98 -12.85 -23.05
C LEU A 12 -10.34 -12.75 -21.56
N ALA A 13 -9.62 -13.47 -20.72
CA ALA A 13 -9.68 -13.28 -19.28
C ALA A 13 -9.13 -11.87 -18.98
N CYS A 14 -10.03 -10.89 -18.82
CA CYS A 14 -9.68 -9.66 -18.13
C CYS A 14 -9.24 -10.06 -16.71
N LEU A 15 -7.93 -10.09 -16.47
CA LEU A 15 -7.40 -10.04 -15.12
C LEU A 15 -7.88 -8.70 -14.53
N PRO A 16 -8.60 -8.69 -13.40
CA PRO A 16 -8.82 -7.44 -12.70
C PRO A 16 -7.43 -6.89 -12.35
N ALA A 17 -7.10 -5.71 -12.85
CA ALA A 17 -6.07 -4.91 -12.22
C ALA A 17 -6.49 -4.85 -10.75
N ALA A 18 -5.68 -5.38 -9.84
CA ALA A 18 -5.87 -5.20 -8.42
C ALA A 18 -5.90 -3.68 -8.22
N LEU A 19 -7.10 -3.14 -8.02
CA LEU A 19 -7.28 -1.77 -7.59
C LEU A 19 -6.60 -1.74 -6.22
N ALA A 20 -5.43 -1.11 -6.14
CA ALA A 20 -4.86 -0.79 -4.86
C ALA A 20 -5.91 0.03 -4.11
N ASP A 21 -6.33 -0.45 -2.94
CA ASP A 21 -7.29 0.26 -2.11
C ASP A 21 -6.72 1.62 -1.73
N ASP A 22 -7.60 2.61 -1.59
CA ASP A 22 -7.22 3.97 -1.25
C ASP A 22 -6.50 3.97 0.13
N PRO A 23 -5.27 4.50 0.25
CA PRO A 23 -4.54 4.56 1.51
C PRO A 23 -5.28 5.35 2.60
N TYR A 24 -6.31 6.11 2.22
CA TYR A 24 -7.19 6.85 3.11
C TYR A 24 -8.34 6.02 3.70
N THR A 25 -8.46 4.76 3.37
CA THR A 25 -9.42 3.83 3.97
C THR A 25 -8.76 2.98 5.06
N ILE A 26 -9.32 3.01 6.26
CA ILE A 26 -8.87 2.24 7.42
C ILE A 26 -9.94 1.22 7.78
N SER A 27 -9.69 -0.04 7.49
CA SER A 27 -10.57 -1.18 7.77
C SER A 27 -10.20 -1.87 9.08
N GLY A 28 -11.10 -2.73 9.59
CA GLY A 28 -10.82 -3.59 10.75
C GLY A 28 -10.63 -2.83 12.06
N VAL A 29 -11.35 -1.74 12.28
CA VAL A 29 -11.31 -1.00 13.55
C VAL A 29 -12.34 -1.57 14.49
N ALA A 30 -11.93 -2.51 15.35
CA ALA A 30 -12.81 -3.07 16.38
C ALA A 30 -13.16 -1.99 17.41
N ILE A 31 -14.45 -1.86 17.72
CA ILE A 31 -14.95 -0.96 18.75
C ILE A 31 -15.74 -1.74 19.80
N ASP A 32 -15.56 -1.37 21.06
CA ASP A 32 -16.22 -1.99 22.20
C ASP A 32 -16.34 -0.96 23.33
N ALA A 33 -17.56 -0.57 23.65
CA ALA A 33 -17.82 0.35 24.75
C ALA A 33 -19.02 -0.07 25.59
N THR A 34 -18.93 0.22 26.88
CA THR A 34 -19.99 0.03 27.86
C THR A 34 -20.36 1.38 28.49
N ALA A 35 -21.66 1.65 28.63
CA ALA A 35 -22.17 2.87 29.25
C ALA A 35 -23.51 2.59 29.96
N ASP A 36 -24.13 3.62 30.55
CA ASP A 36 -25.40 3.48 31.30
C ASP A 36 -26.55 2.99 30.44
N ASN A 37 -26.52 3.21 29.13
CA ASN A 37 -27.51 2.73 28.17
C ASN A 37 -26.87 2.50 26.78
N ALA A 38 -27.64 1.80 25.94
CA ALA A 38 -27.17 1.41 24.60
C ALA A 38 -26.78 2.59 23.71
N LEU A 39 -27.47 3.73 23.77
CA LEU A 39 -27.14 4.90 22.96
C LEU A 39 -25.85 5.56 23.39
N GLN A 40 -25.62 5.68 24.68
CA GLN A 40 -24.36 6.20 25.21
C GLN A 40 -23.18 5.26 24.91
N ALA A 41 -23.39 3.93 25.02
CA ALA A 41 -22.39 2.93 24.65
C ALA A 41 -22.01 3.04 23.17
N GLN A 42 -23.00 3.15 22.28
CA GLN A 42 -22.77 3.34 20.85
C GLN A 42 -22.01 4.64 20.57
N THR A 43 -22.42 5.76 21.17
CA THR A 43 -21.75 7.06 20.97
C THR A 43 -20.29 7.02 21.42
N ALA A 44 -20.01 6.38 22.58
CA ALA A 44 -18.66 6.21 23.09
C ALA A 44 -17.81 5.31 22.19
N ALA A 45 -18.35 4.17 21.76
CA ALA A 45 -17.68 3.24 20.85
C ALA A 45 -17.32 3.90 19.52
N MET A 46 -18.27 4.63 18.91
CA MET A 46 -18.05 5.35 17.65
C MET A 46 -16.93 6.39 17.77
N ARG A 47 -16.92 7.18 18.83
CA ARG A 47 -15.86 8.17 19.07
C ARG A 47 -14.49 7.50 19.23
N GLN A 48 -14.42 6.43 20.02
CA GLN A 48 -13.18 5.66 20.17
C GLN A 48 -12.69 5.10 18.83
N GLY A 49 -13.61 4.54 18.03
CA GLY A 49 -13.29 3.99 16.71
C GLY A 49 -12.78 5.04 15.72
N GLN A 50 -13.43 6.20 15.66
CA GLN A 50 -12.98 7.30 14.81
C GLN A 50 -11.58 7.79 15.19
N THR A 51 -11.30 7.93 16.50
CA THR A 51 -9.97 8.30 16.99
C THR A 51 -8.93 7.22 16.66
N ALA A 52 -9.27 5.95 16.85
CA ALA A 52 -8.38 4.83 16.51
C ALA A 52 -8.10 4.75 15.01
N ALA A 53 -9.10 4.99 14.17
CA ALA A 53 -8.94 5.06 12.71
C ALA A 53 -8.03 6.23 12.30
N ALA A 54 -8.26 7.43 12.84
CA ALA A 54 -7.43 8.60 12.57
C ALA A 54 -5.96 8.36 13.00
N ARG A 55 -5.75 7.73 14.16
CA ARG A 55 -4.41 7.34 14.62
C ARG A 55 -3.73 6.40 13.63
N ARG A 56 -4.42 5.35 13.16
CA ARG A 56 -3.89 4.41 12.16
C ARG A 56 -3.59 5.10 10.84
N LEU A 57 -4.44 6.04 10.39
CA LEU A 57 -4.19 6.81 9.18
C LEU A 57 -2.92 7.66 9.31
N ILE A 58 -2.77 8.41 10.41
CA ILE A 58 -1.59 9.25 10.64
C ILE A 58 -0.32 8.40 10.71
N GLU A 59 -0.36 7.26 11.40
CA GLU A 59 0.75 6.31 11.45
C GLU A 59 1.11 5.77 10.05
N ARG A 60 0.11 5.44 9.24
CA ARG A 60 0.30 4.97 7.86
C ARG A 60 0.97 6.03 6.99
N LEU A 61 0.53 7.28 7.05
CA LEU A 61 0.97 8.33 6.14
C LEU A 61 2.29 9.00 6.56
N THR A 62 2.71 8.90 7.85
CA THR A 62 3.83 9.67 8.40
C THR A 62 4.89 8.78 9.04
N LEU A 63 6.10 9.30 9.18
CA LEU A 63 7.17 8.67 9.96
C LEU A 63 7.11 9.10 11.42
N ALA A 64 7.52 8.22 12.35
CA ALA A 64 7.55 8.54 13.78
C ALA A 64 8.47 9.73 14.10
N GLU A 65 9.63 9.79 13.44
CA GLU A 65 10.59 10.90 13.58
C GLU A 65 10.03 12.26 13.12
N ASP A 66 9.15 12.28 12.11
CA ASP A 66 8.54 13.50 11.59
C ASP A 66 7.36 13.98 12.47
N ARG A 67 6.74 13.09 13.27
CA ARG A 67 5.69 13.43 14.23
C ARG A 67 6.21 13.86 15.61
N ALA A 68 7.45 13.50 15.92
CA ALA A 68 8.01 13.72 17.24
C ALA A 68 7.95 15.21 17.65
N GLY A 69 7.39 15.47 18.84
CA GLY A 69 7.22 16.83 19.37
C GLY A 69 6.10 17.65 18.72
N THR A 70 5.28 17.06 17.86
CA THR A 70 4.09 17.71 17.29
C THR A 70 2.81 17.22 18.00
N GLU A 71 1.67 17.88 17.75
CA GLU A 71 0.37 17.44 18.25
C GLU A 71 -0.12 16.12 17.57
N LEU A 72 0.55 15.68 16.50
CA LEU A 72 0.29 14.42 15.82
C LEU A 72 1.17 13.27 16.35
N GLU A 73 1.93 13.49 17.41
CA GLU A 73 2.68 12.41 18.07
C GLU A 73 1.73 11.32 18.58
N LEU A 74 2.04 10.07 18.24
CA LEU A 74 1.17 8.93 18.53
C LEU A 74 1.61 8.17 19.78
N GLU A 75 2.88 8.25 20.13
CA GLU A 75 3.47 7.58 21.28
C GLU A 75 3.15 8.35 22.57
N ALA A 76 2.76 7.61 23.62
CA ALA A 76 2.64 8.21 24.92
C ALA A 76 4.03 8.62 25.43
N HIS A 77 4.18 9.87 25.86
CA HIS A 77 5.45 10.40 26.34
C HIS A 77 5.27 11.16 27.67
N LEU A 78 6.36 11.33 28.39
CA LEU A 78 6.38 12.17 29.60
C LEU A 78 6.53 13.63 29.20
N SER A 79 5.59 14.46 29.61
CA SER A 79 5.71 15.91 29.47
C SER A 79 6.90 16.44 30.28
N PRO A 80 7.38 17.67 30.03
CA PRO A 80 8.40 18.29 30.85
C PRO A 80 8.01 18.42 32.33
N THR A 81 6.71 18.33 32.64
CA THR A 81 6.17 18.35 34.02
C THR A 81 6.07 16.97 34.66
N GLY A 82 6.44 15.89 33.92
CA GLY A 82 6.43 14.50 34.41
C GLY A 82 5.08 13.80 34.31
N GLU A 83 4.11 14.38 33.63
CA GLU A 83 2.83 13.73 33.34
C GLU A 83 2.93 12.86 32.07
N MET A 84 2.27 11.69 32.08
CA MET A 84 2.10 10.89 30.87
C MET A 84 1.07 11.54 29.96
N VAL A 85 1.51 12.07 28.84
CA VAL A 85 0.65 12.55 27.75
C VAL A 85 0.32 11.38 26.84
N SER A 86 -0.96 11.09 26.68
CA SER A 86 -1.43 10.07 25.74
C SER A 86 -1.30 10.60 24.31
N GLY A 87 -0.84 9.73 23.40
CA GLY A 87 -0.64 10.13 22.00
C GLY A 87 -1.94 10.53 21.27
N LEU A 88 -1.77 11.31 20.23
CA LEU A 88 -2.75 11.97 19.38
C LEU A 88 -3.64 12.99 20.13
N ALA A 89 -3.14 14.20 20.21
CA ALA A 89 -3.86 15.33 20.82
C ALA A 89 -4.85 16.02 19.86
N LEU A 90 -5.21 15.39 18.73
CA LEU A 90 -6.10 15.97 17.73
C LEU A 90 -7.52 16.14 18.29
N ASP A 91 -8.10 17.33 18.10
CA ASP A 91 -9.48 17.59 18.50
C ASP A 91 -10.45 16.62 17.77
N PRO A 92 -11.38 15.96 18.48
CA PRO A 92 -12.39 15.11 17.87
C PRO A 92 -13.21 15.79 16.77
N ALA A 93 -13.36 17.11 16.79
CA ALA A 93 -14.03 17.86 15.72
C ALA A 93 -13.20 17.83 14.42
N ILE A 94 -11.87 17.97 14.51
CA ILE A 94 -10.97 17.85 13.35
C ILE A 94 -11.00 16.44 12.79
N ILE A 95 -10.98 15.41 13.66
CA ILE A 95 -11.12 14.02 13.22
C ILE A 95 -12.42 13.81 12.47
N ALA A 96 -13.55 14.34 12.98
CA ALA A 96 -14.83 14.23 12.31
C ALA A 96 -14.86 14.93 10.93
N GLU A 97 -14.19 16.07 10.79
CA GLU A 97 -14.04 16.76 9.50
C GLU A 97 -13.21 15.98 8.47
N MET A 98 -12.24 15.19 8.95
CA MET A 98 -11.42 14.35 8.07
C MET A 98 -12.20 13.17 7.49
N ILE A 99 -13.29 12.70 8.12
CA ILE A 99 -14.04 11.51 7.74
C ILE A 99 -14.98 11.82 6.56
N ALA A 100 -14.76 11.12 5.43
CA ALA A 100 -15.63 11.17 4.26
C ALA A 100 -16.76 10.12 4.31
N GLY A 101 -16.49 8.95 4.89
CA GLY A 101 -17.43 7.84 4.98
C GLY A 101 -17.13 6.91 6.14
N LEU A 102 -18.15 6.18 6.58
CA LEU A 102 -18.06 5.23 7.67
C LEU A 102 -18.99 4.05 7.40
N GLN A 103 -18.43 2.84 7.45
CA GLN A 103 -19.19 1.59 7.37
C GLN A 103 -19.10 0.84 8.69
N ILE A 104 -20.18 0.18 9.07
CA ILE A 104 -20.28 -0.60 10.31
C ILE A 104 -20.61 -2.03 9.94
N SER A 105 -19.83 -2.98 10.46
CA SER A 105 -20.06 -4.42 10.32
C SER A 105 -20.01 -5.11 11.67
N ASP A 106 -20.47 -6.36 11.73
CA ASP A 106 -20.48 -7.23 12.91
C ASP A 106 -21.08 -6.60 14.17
N GLU A 107 -22.13 -5.78 13.98
CA GLU A 107 -22.77 -5.03 15.06
C GLU A 107 -23.44 -5.96 16.08
N GLN A 108 -23.05 -5.82 17.35
CA GLN A 108 -23.66 -6.48 18.49
C GLN A 108 -24.05 -5.45 19.55
N ARG A 109 -25.29 -5.48 19.99
CA ARG A 109 -25.87 -4.50 20.91
C ARG A 109 -26.50 -5.18 22.12
N SER A 110 -26.23 -4.68 23.31
CA SER A 110 -26.93 -5.00 24.53
C SER A 110 -27.52 -3.73 25.18
N ALA A 111 -28.13 -3.87 26.35
CA ALA A 111 -28.69 -2.71 27.07
C ALA A 111 -27.63 -1.66 27.46
N THR A 112 -26.38 -2.09 27.67
CA THR A 112 -25.28 -1.23 28.18
C THR A 112 -23.97 -1.38 27.40
N ARG A 113 -23.89 -2.26 26.40
CA ARG A 113 -22.64 -2.50 25.64
C ARG A 113 -22.91 -2.47 24.14
N TYR A 114 -21.98 -1.92 23.41
CA TYR A 114 -21.97 -1.86 21.95
C TYR A 114 -20.63 -2.33 21.41
N LEU A 115 -20.67 -3.34 20.52
CA LEU A 115 -19.52 -3.85 19.79
C LEU A 115 -19.81 -3.76 18.29
N ALA A 116 -18.80 -3.44 17.50
CA ALA A 116 -18.85 -3.51 16.04
C ALA A 116 -17.45 -3.45 15.46
N GLU A 117 -17.34 -3.60 14.15
CA GLU A 117 -16.15 -3.30 13.38
C GLU A 117 -16.44 -2.11 12.47
N LEU A 118 -15.52 -1.16 12.42
CA LEU A 118 -15.63 0.02 11.56
C LEU A 118 -14.64 -0.05 10.40
N GLU A 119 -15.10 0.39 9.24
CA GLU A 119 -14.29 0.86 8.14
C GLU A 119 -14.50 2.36 8.00
N VAL A 120 -13.41 3.13 8.00
CA VAL A 120 -13.44 4.59 7.95
C VAL A 120 -12.67 5.07 6.73
N THR A 121 -13.35 5.77 5.84
CA THR A 121 -12.75 6.46 4.70
C THR A 121 -12.57 7.93 5.03
N PHE A 122 -11.36 8.44 4.83
CA PHE A 122 -11.01 9.84 5.09
C PHE A 122 -10.99 10.65 3.79
N ASP A 123 -11.32 11.95 3.86
CA ASP A 123 -11.20 12.88 2.73
C ASP A 123 -9.73 13.31 2.54
N PRO A 124 -9.08 12.94 1.43
CA PRO A 124 -7.67 13.25 1.18
C PRO A 124 -7.33 14.73 1.28
N ARG A 125 -8.25 15.61 0.84
CA ARG A 125 -8.03 17.06 0.86
C ARG A 125 -8.00 17.61 2.28
N THR A 126 -8.90 17.12 3.10
CA THR A 126 -8.96 17.55 4.51
C THR A 126 -7.78 16.99 5.29
N VAL A 127 -7.37 15.74 5.04
CA VAL A 127 -6.18 15.14 5.66
C VAL A 127 -4.93 15.93 5.30
N ARG A 128 -4.70 16.25 4.02
CA ARG A 128 -3.54 17.08 3.58
C ARG A 128 -3.51 18.40 4.31
N ARG A 129 -4.66 19.11 4.38
CA ARG A 129 -4.77 20.39 5.07
C ARG A 129 -4.42 20.29 6.56
N VAL A 130 -4.82 19.19 7.22
CA VAL A 130 -4.47 18.92 8.61
C VAL A 130 -2.96 18.68 8.74
N MET A 131 -2.36 17.80 7.91
CA MET A 131 -0.91 17.56 7.92
C MET A 131 -0.10 18.83 7.72
N ASP A 132 -0.48 19.65 6.72
CA ASP A 132 0.14 20.94 6.43
C ASP A 132 0.01 21.92 7.61
N ALA A 133 -1.16 21.98 8.27
CA ALA A 133 -1.39 22.87 9.41
C ALA A 133 -0.54 22.53 10.63
N TYR A 134 -0.22 21.25 10.83
CA TYR A 134 0.67 20.77 11.89
C TYR A 134 2.15 20.66 11.45
N GLY A 135 2.46 20.96 10.20
CA GLY A 135 3.82 20.92 9.65
C GLY A 135 4.44 19.52 9.64
N VAL A 136 3.63 18.48 9.54
CA VAL A 136 4.10 17.08 9.52
C VAL A 136 4.19 16.60 8.08
N PRO A 137 5.40 16.24 7.60
CA PRO A 137 5.58 15.63 6.29
C PRO A 137 4.88 14.28 6.20
N PHE A 138 4.28 13.98 5.06
CA PHE A 138 3.51 12.75 4.86
C PHE A 138 3.71 12.16 3.46
N VAL A 139 3.36 10.88 3.32
CA VAL A 139 3.38 10.13 2.06
C VAL A 139 2.02 9.51 1.84
N GLU A 140 1.41 9.79 0.71
CA GLU A 140 0.13 9.20 0.30
C GLU A 140 0.25 8.32 -0.95
N SER A 141 1.41 8.34 -1.62
CA SER A 141 1.69 7.49 -2.76
C SER A 141 1.96 6.05 -2.31
N GLN A 142 1.31 5.11 -2.97
CA GLN A 142 1.59 3.69 -2.75
C GLN A 142 2.81 3.25 -3.57
N ALA A 143 3.62 2.38 -2.97
CA ALA A 143 4.64 1.64 -3.68
C ALA A 143 4.02 0.65 -4.68
N ARG A 144 4.78 0.19 -5.66
CA ARG A 144 4.35 -0.92 -6.50
C ARG A 144 4.03 -2.14 -5.64
N PRO A 145 2.98 -2.91 -5.96
CA PRO A 145 2.61 -4.10 -5.20
C PRO A 145 3.76 -5.09 -4.99
N LEU A 146 3.74 -5.78 -3.86
CA LEU A 146 4.70 -6.78 -3.47
C LEU A 146 4.04 -8.16 -3.42
N LEU A 147 4.51 -9.12 -4.23
CA LEU A 147 4.07 -10.50 -4.15
C LEU A 147 4.79 -11.21 -3.00
N VAL A 148 4.06 -11.65 -1.98
CA VAL A 148 4.64 -12.36 -0.83
C VAL A 148 4.51 -13.88 -1.02
N LEU A 149 5.63 -14.58 -0.98
CA LEU A 149 5.74 -16.03 -0.97
C LEU A 149 6.10 -16.51 0.44
N PRO A 150 5.11 -16.86 1.28
CA PRO A 150 5.33 -17.23 2.67
C PRO A 150 5.77 -18.69 2.79
N VAL A 151 7.07 -18.96 2.83
CA VAL A 151 7.64 -20.29 2.99
C VAL A 151 7.71 -20.66 4.47
N HIS A 152 6.96 -21.69 4.88
CA HIS A 152 6.97 -22.20 6.24
C HIS A 152 7.92 -23.38 6.38
N GLU A 153 8.80 -23.36 7.39
CA GLU A 153 9.65 -24.49 7.80
C GLU A 153 8.96 -25.25 8.93
N GLY A 154 8.34 -26.38 8.59
CA GLY A 154 7.70 -27.27 9.55
C GLY A 154 8.47 -28.57 9.75
N ALA A 155 7.97 -29.47 10.58
CA ALA A 155 8.59 -30.78 10.88
C ALA A 155 8.79 -31.66 9.62
N ASN A 156 7.94 -31.50 8.61
CA ASN A 156 7.97 -32.28 7.36
C ASN A 156 8.72 -31.56 6.22
N GLY A 157 9.45 -30.48 6.53
CA GLY A 157 10.17 -29.67 5.55
C GLY A 157 9.48 -28.36 5.21
N PHE A 158 9.75 -27.81 4.01
CA PHE A 158 9.24 -26.52 3.58
C PHE A 158 7.90 -26.64 2.87
N SER A 159 6.95 -25.77 3.23
CA SER A 159 5.66 -25.60 2.55
C SER A 159 5.45 -24.16 2.13
N LEU A 160 4.80 -23.92 1.00
CA LEU A 160 4.49 -22.59 0.46
C LEU A 160 3.00 -22.46 0.13
N TRP A 161 2.44 -23.48 -0.51
CA TRP A 161 1.10 -23.47 -1.06
C TRP A 161 0.05 -24.17 -0.17
N ASP A 162 0.49 -24.97 0.77
CA ASP A 162 -0.40 -25.69 1.68
C ASP A 162 -0.75 -24.82 2.89
N ASP A 163 -1.89 -25.10 3.51
CA ASP A 163 -2.31 -24.44 4.72
C ASP A 163 -1.29 -24.67 5.84
N ASN A 164 -0.80 -23.60 6.37
CA ASN A 164 0.16 -23.58 7.48
C ASN A 164 0.02 -22.26 8.26
N PRO A 165 0.51 -22.20 9.51
CA PRO A 165 0.33 -21.01 10.36
C PRO A 165 0.94 -19.73 9.77
N TRP A 166 2.04 -19.83 9.00
CA TRP A 166 2.69 -18.70 8.39
C TRP A 166 1.86 -18.15 7.21
N ARG A 167 1.38 -19.02 6.33
CA ARG A 167 0.49 -18.61 5.25
C ARG A 167 -0.81 -17.99 5.79
N SER A 168 -1.42 -18.63 6.80
CA SER A 168 -2.64 -18.11 7.42
C SER A 168 -2.45 -16.73 8.02
N ALA A 169 -1.27 -16.45 8.60
CA ALA A 169 -0.94 -15.13 9.14
C ALA A 169 -0.96 -14.02 8.08
N TRP A 170 -0.66 -14.35 6.83
CA TRP A 170 -0.71 -13.40 5.71
C TRP A 170 -2.12 -13.25 5.13
N THR A 171 -2.83 -14.36 4.95
CA THR A 171 -4.14 -14.37 4.29
C THR A 171 -5.30 -13.94 5.21
N SER A 172 -5.07 -13.89 6.53
CA SER A 172 -6.06 -13.41 7.50
C SER A 172 -6.01 -11.90 7.77
N GLN A 173 -5.12 -11.18 7.13
CA GLN A 173 -4.96 -9.73 7.28
C GLN A 173 -5.16 -9.06 5.92
N ASP A 174 -5.73 -7.86 5.98
CA ASP A 174 -5.88 -6.99 4.82
C ASP A 174 -4.69 -6.03 4.77
N PHE A 175 -3.91 -6.12 3.70
CA PHE A 175 -2.79 -5.24 3.41
C PHE A 175 -2.99 -4.45 2.10
N ASP A 176 -4.17 -4.50 1.49
CA ASP A 176 -4.44 -3.90 0.18
C ASP A 176 -4.39 -2.36 0.27
N SER A 177 -4.88 -1.80 1.38
CA SER A 177 -4.82 -0.36 1.66
C SER A 177 -3.49 0.14 2.24
N SER A 178 -2.49 -0.73 2.40
CA SER A 178 -1.13 -0.38 2.84
C SER A 178 -0.40 0.54 1.83
N LEU A 179 0.52 1.37 2.31
CA LEU A 179 1.43 2.11 1.40
C LEU A 179 2.37 1.19 0.61
N THR A 180 2.53 -0.05 1.05
CA THR A 180 3.16 -1.12 0.27
C THR A 180 2.16 -2.26 0.11
N PRO A 181 1.25 -2.21 -0.89
CA PRO A 181 0.26 -3.24 -1.10
C PRO A 181 0.88 -4.62 -1.25
N VAL A 182 0.29 -5.61 -0.59
CA VAL A 182 0.81 -6.98 -0.57
C VAL A 182 -0.19 -7.93 -1.20
N LEU A 183 0.24 -8.70 -2.18
CA LEU A 183 -0.50 -9.83 -2.72
C LEU A 183 0.09 -11.13 -2.21
N VAL A 184 -0.73 -11.95 -1.57
CA VAL A 184 -0.39 -13.35 -1.24
C VAL A 184 -1.10 -14.25 -2.23
N PRO A 185 -0.38 -14.95 -3.13
CA PRO A 185 -1.02 -15.70 -4.20
C PRO A 185 -1.78 -16.90 -3.65
N ASP A 186 -2.96 -17.14 -4.18
CA ASP A 186 -3.71 -18.36 -3.90
C ASP A 186 -3.03 -19.58 -4.49
N ARG A 187 -3.25 -20.74 -3.84
CA ARG A 187 -2.79 -22.00 -4.41
C ARG A 187 -3.48 -22.23 -5.75
N PRO A 188 -2.74 -22.47 -6.84
CA PRO A 188 -3.33 -22.87 -8.10
C PRO A 188 -4.20 -24.13 -7.94
N SER A 189 -5.24 -24.25 -8.77
CA SER A 189 -6.07 -25.46 -8.78
C SER A 189 -5.19 -26.69 -8.99
N ARG A 190 -5.61 -27.87 -8.48
CA ARG A 190 -4.80 -29.11 -8.54
C ARG A 190 -4.43 -29.54 -9.96
N SER A 191 -5.15 -29.05 -10.96
CA SER A 191 -4.88 -29.32 -12.39
C SER A 191 -3.82 -28.39 -13.00
N VAL A 192 -3.40 -27.32 -12.28
CA VAL A 192 -2.39 -26.37 -12.74
C VAL A 192 -1.13 -26.55 -11.90
N PRO A 193 0.05 -26.71 -12.52
CA PRO A 193 1.32 -26.76 -11.81
C PRO A 193 1.53 -25.48 -11.00
N VAL A 194 2.10 -25.61 -9.80
CA VAL A 194 2.51 -24.42 -9.02
C VAL A 194 3.61 -23.67 -9.78
N PRO A 195 3.57 -22.34 -9.83
CA PRO A 195 4.54 -21.54 -10.59
C PRO A 195 5.96 -21.64 -10.01
N ILE A 196 6.06 -21.86 -8.70
CA ILE A 196 7.31 -22.00 -7.96
C ILE A 196 7.15 -22.97 -6.78
N THR A 197 8.11 -23.85 -6.58
CA THR A 197 8.17 -24.73 -5.40
C THR A 197 8.87 -24.02 -4.23
N PRO A 198 8.66 -24.44 -2.96
CA PRO A 198 9.37 -23.88 -1.81
C PRO A 198 10.90 -23.89 -1.98
N ARG A 199 11.42 -24.99 -2.57
CA ARG A 199 12.86 -25.15 -2.80
C ARG A 199 13.39 -24.15 -3.84
N GLN A 200 12.69 -23.99 -4.97
CA GLN A 200 13.05 -23.03 -6.00
C GLN A 200 13.03 -21.60 -5.45
N ALA A 201 11.99 -21.24 -4.68
CA ALA A 201 11.92 -19.94 -4.04
C ALA A 201 13.12 -19.69 -3.12
N LEU A 202 13.47 -20.63 -2.23
CA LEU A 202 14.60 -20.49 -1.31
C LEU A 202 15.97 -20.54 -2.00
N GLN A 203 16.06 -21.16 -3.18
CA GLN A 203 17.28 -21.20 -3.99
C GLN A 203 17.38 -20.05 -4.99
N LEU A 204 16.38 -19.16 -5.02
CA LEU A 204 16.30 -18.03 -5.95
C LEU A 204 16.39 -18.49 -7.42
N ASP A 205 15.64 -19.54 -7.77
CA ASP A 205 15.58 -20.06 -9.15
C ASP A 205 15.03 -18.98 -10.10
N GLU A 206 15.91 -18.41 -10.91
CA GLU A 206 15.61 -17.27 -11.79
C GLU A 206 14.43 -17.56 -12.71
N GLY A 207 14.42 -18.74 -13.37
CA GLY A 207 13.35 -19.11 -14.30
C GLY A 207 11.99 -19.22 -13.60
N ALA A 208 11.94 -19.81 -12.40
CA ALA A 208 10.71 -19.93 -11.61
C ALA A 208 10.25 -18.56 -11.10
N LEU A 209 11.16 -17.67 -10.71
CA LEU A 209 10.85 -16.32 -10.24
C LEU A 209 10.29 -15.45 -11.38
N VAL A 210 10.94 -15.46 -12.55
CA VAL A 210 10.46 -14.73 -13.74
C VAL A 210 9.06 -15.22 -14.16
N ASN A 211 8.85 -16.55 -14.19
CA ASN A 211 7.54 -17.10 -14.50
C ASN A 211 6.48 -16.73 -13.46
N THR A 212 6.84 -16.69 -12.18
CA THR A 212 5.94 -16.29 -11.10
C THR A 212 5.59 -14.81 -11.24
N ALA A 213 6.56 -13.94 -11.45
CA ALA A 213 6.34 -12.51 -11.69
C ALA A 213 5.39 -12.27 -12.87
N ALA A 214 5.61 -12.95 -13.99
CA ALA A 214 4.78 -12.86 -15.18
C ALA A 214 3.34 -13.36 -14.94
N MET A 215 3.17 -14.45 -14.19
CA MET A 215 1.86 -15.03 -13.88
C MET A 215 0.98 -14.08 -13.08
N TYR A 216 1.55 -13.37 -12.10
CA TYR A 216 0.81 -12.45 -11.22
C TYR A 216 0.88 -10.99 -11.67
N GLY A 217 1.65 -10.67 -12.70
CA GLY A 217 1.84 -9.29 -13.17
C GLY A 217 2.59 -8.40 -12.16
N ILE A 218 3.32 -9.00 -11.22
CA ILE A 218 4.05 -8.30 -10.13
C ILE A 218 5.52 -8.67 -10.21
N ASN A 219 6.37 -7.69 -10.44
CA ASN A 219 7.81 -7.90 -10.59
C ASN A 219 8.61 -7.79 -9.28
N ARG A 220 7.97 -7.42 -8.16
CA ARG A 220 8.58 -7.37 -6.82
C ARG A 220 8.08 -8.55 -5.99
N ILE A 221 8.98 -9.38 -5.52
CA ILE A 221 8.66 -10.63 -4.81
C ILE A 221 9.39 -10.65 -3.47
N ALA A 222 8.66 -10.86 -2.38
CA ALA A 222 9.25 -11.15 -1.07
C ALA A 222 9.14 -12.65 -0.78
N ILE A 223 10.27 -13.33 -0.68
CA ILE A 223 10.36 -14.74 -0.29
C ILE A 223 10.66 -14.78 1.20
N LEU A 224 9.67 -15.05 2.03
CA LEU A 224 9.79 -14.94 3.48
C LEU A 224 9.70 -16.34 4.12
N ARG A 225 10.84 -16.86 4.55
CA ARG A 225 10.93 -18.10 5.31
C ARG A 225 10.64 -17.84 6.78
N ALA A 226 9.74 -18.61 7.37
CA ALA A 226 9.45 -18.59 8.79
C ALA A 226 9.51 -20.00 9.38
N GLY A 227 10.02 -20.12 10.59
CA GLY A 227 10.12 -21.38 11.30
C GLY A 227 10.34 -21.19 12.80
N GLU A 228 10.11 -22.25 13.54
CA GLU A 228 10.34 -22.30 14.99
C GLU A 228 11.39 -23.37 15.30
N ARG A 229 12.43 -23.00 16.04
CA ARG A 229 13.46 -23.92 16.52
C ARG A 229 13.75 -23.62 17.99
N ASP A 230 13.72 -24.63 18.83
CA ASP A 230 13.96 -24.54 20.28
C ASP A 230 13.03 -23.50 20.97
N GLY A 231 11.77 -23.43 20.54
CA GLY A 231 10.77 -22.48 21.04
C GLY A 231 10.97 -21.03 20.57
N VAL A 232 11.95 -20.77 19.72
CA VAL A 232 12.21 -19.44 19.16
C VAL A 232 11.73 -19.36 17.74
N ARG A 233 10.76 -18.47 17.49
CA ARG A 233 10.27 -18.16 16.15
C ARG A 233 11.16 -17.16 15.47
N ARG A 234 11.51 -17.43 14.21
CA ARG A 234 12.30 -16.53 13.38
C ARG A 234 11.69 -16.47 11.99
N PHE A 235 11.84 -15.32 11.36
CA PHE A 235 11.51 -15.16 9.96
C PHE A 235 12.49 -14.19 9.29
N GLY A 236 12.60 -14.32 7.98
CA GLY A 236 13.47 -13.50 7.12
C GLY A 236 13.51 -14.09 5.73
N GLY A 237 14.24 -13.49 4.83
CA GLY A 237 14.28 -13.99 3.46
C GLY A 237 14.88 -13.02 2.48
N TYR A 238 14.26 -12.93 1.31
CA TYR A 238 14.78 -12.19 0.18
C TYR A 238 13.72 -11.27 -0.41
N LEU A 239 14.16 -10.08 -0.80
CA LEU A 239 13.40 -9.16 -1.63
C LEU A 239 13.97 -9.26 -3.04
N VAL A 240 13.17 -9.70 -3.98
CA VAL A 240 13.58 -9.92 -5.38
C VAL A 240 12.83 -8.93 -6.26
N THR A 241 13.56 -8.26 -7.15
CA THR A 241 13.00 -7.49 -8.25
C THR A 241 13.35 -8.19 -9.56
N VAL A 242 12.34 -8.47 -10.37
CA VAL A 242 12.50 -9.01 -11.72
C VAL A 242 12.50 -7.84 -12.69
N GLU A 243 13.64 -7.57 -13.30
CA GLU A 243 13.78 -6.51 -14.27
C GLU A 243 13.10 -6.86 -15.62
N PRO A 244 12.74 -5.88 -16.45
CA PRO A 244 12.14 -6.13 -17.76
C PRO A 244 13.01 -7.01 -18.69
N THR A 245 14.33 -7.05 -18.44
CA THR A 245 15.28 -7.93 -19.14
C THR A 245 15.18 -9.39 -18.73
N GLY A 246 14.48 -9.69 -17.63
CA GLY A 246 14.44 -11.01 -16.99
C GLY A 246 15.55 -11.24 -15.97
N GLU A 247 16.46 -10.28 -15.78
CA GLU A 247 17.46 -10.31 -14.71
C GLU A 247 16.78 -10.16 -13.34
N ILE A 248 17.30 -10.82 -12.32
CA ILE A 248 16.83 -10.67 -10.94
C ILE A 248 17.83 -9.89 -10.10
N VAL A 249 17.32 -8.89 -9.39
CA VAL A 249 18.05 -8.16 -8.34
C VAL A 249 17.53 -8.64 -6.99
N THR A 250 18.44 -8.99 -6.07
CA THR A 250 18.07 -9.61 -4.79
C THR A 250 18.71 -8.90 -3.63
N ASP A 251 17.88 -8.53 -2.64
CA ASP A 251 18.31 -8.03 -1.34
C ASP A 251 17.91 -9.01 -0.24
N THR A 252 18.74 -9.12 0.80
CA THR A 252 18.43 -9.96 1.98
C THR A 252 17.69 -9.13 3.02
N TRP A 253 16.63 -9.70 3.60
CA TRP A 253 15.88 -9.11 4.70
C TRP A 253 15.83 -10.05 5.91
N GLY A 254 16.16 -9.52 7.10
CA GLY A 254 16.21 -10.31 8.33
C GLY A 254 17.48 -11.18 8.45
N PRO A 255 17.49 -12.25 9.25
CA PRO A 255 16.37 -12.79 10.02
C PRO A 255 16.00 -11.97 11.26
N GLN A 256 14.72 -12.01 11.65
CA GLN A 256 14.20 -11.38 12.85
C GLN A 256 13.58 -12.41 13.81
N ILE A 257 13.61 -12.12 15.11
CA ILE A 257 12.94 -12.91 16.15
C ILE A 257 11.49 -12.39 16.27
N VAL A 258 10.55 -13.32 16.35
CA VAL A 258 9.14 -13.03 16.54
C VAL A 258 8.78 -13.10 18.01
N TYR A 259 8.37 -11.99 18.61
CA TYR A 259 7.95 -11.91 20.00
C TYR A 259 6.44 -12.11 20.22
N GLY A 260 5.71 -12.45 19.20
CA GLY A 260 4.26 -12.65 19.21
C GLY A 260 3.83 -13.80 18.34
N GLY A 261 2.64 -13.66 17.75
CA GLY A 261 2.13 -14.57 16.75
C GLY A 261 2.75 -14.35 15.36
N TRP A 262 2.50 -15.27 14.45
CA TRP A 262 2.91 -15.14 13.05
C TRP A 262 2.23 -13.94 12.37
N SER A 263 1.02 -13.57 12.81
CA SER A 263 0.32 -12.38 12.31
C SER A 263 1.03 -11.08 12.68
N ASP A 264 1.66 -11.04 13.87
CA ASP A 264 2.46 -9.88 14.29
C ASP A 264 3.75 -9.77 13.47
N ALA A 265 4.35 -10.92 13.12
CA ALA A 265 5.51 -10.97 12.24
C ALA A 265 5.19 -10.47 10.82
N ALA A 266 4.05 -10.88 10.25
CA ALA A 266 3.60 -10.43 8.94
C ALA A 266 3.37 -8.91 8.95
N ARG A 267 2.69 -8.40 9.97
CA ARG A 267 2.46 -6.96 10.16
C ARG A 267 3.76 -6.18 10.31
N ALA A 268 4.69 -6.66 11.14
CA ALA A 268 6.00 -6.03 11.33
C ALA A 268 6.79 -5.91 10.03
N PHE A 269 6.73 -6.92 9.15
CA PHE A 269 7.36 -6.86 7.83
C PHE A 269 6.72 -5.77 6.95
N VAL A 270 5.38 -5.71 6.89
CA VAL A 270 4.69 -4.70 6.08
C VAL A 270 4.98 -3.30 6.59
N THR A 271 4.92 -3.08 7.91
CA THR A 271 5.29 -1.79 8.53
C THR A 271 6.72 -1.38 8.20
N ASP A 272 7.69 -2.30 8.27
CA ASP A 272 9.07 -2.03 7.89
C ASP A 272 9.20 -1.61 6.41
N ARG A 273 8.44 -2.25 5.50
CA ARG A 273 8.42 -1.87 4.08
C ARG A 273 7.72 -0.53 3.84
N GLU A 274 6.66 -0.24 4.60
CA GLU A 274 6.00 1.07 4.55
C GLU A 274 6.93 2.18 5.04
N ASP A 275 7.63 1.97 6.14
CA ASP A 275 8.58 2.95 6.67
C ASP A 275 9.74 3.19 5.72
N ASP A 276 10.24 2.14 5.08
CA ASP A 276 11.26 2.22 4.06
C ASP A 276 10.76 2.98 2.80
N TRP A 277 9.50 2.77 2.42
CA TRP A 277 8.86 3.54 1.36
C TRP A 277 8.66 5.00 1.76
N LYS A 278 8.15 5.26 2.96
CA LYS A 278 7.96 6.61 3.49
C LYS A 278 9.29 7.39 3.51
N ARG A 279 10.39 6.81 4.01
CA ARG A 279 11.71 7.48 4.05
C ARG A 279 12.21 7.90 2.66
N ARG A 280 11.90 7.12 1.62
CA ARG A 280 12.31 7.42 0.24
C ARG A 280 11.37 8.39 -0.47
N SER A 281 10.10 8.43 -0.06
CA SER A 281 9.05 9.15 -0.77
C SER A 281 8.60 10.43 -0.06
N VAL A 282 8.91 10.59 1.23
CA VAL A 282 8.50 11.76 2.01
C VAL A 282 9.12 13.04 1.45
N VAL A 283 8.27 14.04 1.24
CA VAL A 283 8.66 15.38 0.81
C VAL A 283 8.69 16.28 2.03
N ARG A 284 9.88 16.78 2.35
CA ARG A 284 10.10 17.73 3.47
C ARG A 284 10.24 19.16 3.01
N ASP A 285 10.37 19.35 1.70
CA ASP A 285 10.41 20.67 1.08
C ASP A 285 9.01 20.98 0.52
N PHE A 286 8.39 22.04 1.03
CA PHE A 286 7.05 22.46 0.64
C PHE A 286 7.06 23.48 -0.51
N GLU A 287 8.23 23.79 -1.09
CA GLU A 287 8.31 24.68 -2.25
C GLU A 287 7.71 24.02 -3.49
N THR A 288 6.81 24.71 -4.15
CA THR A 288 6.20 24.25 -5.39
C THR A 288 7.09 24.59 -6.57
N THR A 289 7.42 23.61 -7.38
CA THR A 289 8.17 23.74 -8.62
C THR A 289 7.27 23.55 -9.82
N SER A 290 7.31 24.48 -10.77
CA SER A 290 6.56 24.38 -12.04
C SER A 290 7.44 23.74 -13.12
N LEU A 291 6.95 22.66 -13.73
CA LEU A 291 7.62 21.93 -14.80
C LEU A 291 6.76 21.90 -16.06
N ARG A 292 7.32 22.34 -17.20
CA ARG A 292 6.67 22.14 -18.50
C ARG A 292 7.00 20.78 -19.06
N VAL A 293 5.97 19.99 -19.37
CA VAL A 293 6.11 18.66 -19.94
C VAL A 293 5.36 18.55 -21.27
N THR A 294 5.88 17.69 -22.15
CA THR A 294 5.20 17.23 -23.36
C THR A 294 4.73 15.81 -23.12
N VAL A 295 3.43 15.58 -23.07
CA VAL A 295 2.85 14.24 -22.93
C VAL A 295 2.67 13.68 -24.35
N MET A 296 3.34 12.58 -24.67
CA MET A 296 3.24 11.90 -25.98
C MET A 296 2.36 10.66 -25.86
N TYR A 297 1.45 10.48 -26.81
CA TYR A 297 0.51 9.36 -26.83
C TYR A 297 0.14 8.98 -28.28
N GLY A 298 -0.17 7.70 -28.48
CA GLY A 298 -0.62 7.15 -29.77
C GLY A 298 -2.14 6.94 -29.85
N SER A 299 -2.86 7.08 -28.73
CA SER A 299 -4.32 6.88 -28.69
C SER A 299 -4.97 7.75 -27.59
N LEU A 300 -6.29 7.94 -27.71
CA LEU A 300 -7.06 8.66 -26.68
C LEU A 300 -7.02 7.95 -25.32
N ASP A 301 -7.09 6.63 -25.31
CA ASP A 301 -7.03 5.85 -24.06
C ASP A 301 -5.66 6.00 -23.37
N GLU A 302 -4.59 6.09 -24.14
CA GLU A 302 -3.26 6.35 -23.62
C GLU A 302 -3.16 7.76 -23.03
N TRP A 303 -3.69 8.76 -23.74
CA TRP A 303 -3.79 10.12 -23.23
C TRP A 303 -4.52 10.18 -21.88
N LEU A 304 -5.68 9.55 -21.77
CA LEU A 304 -6.47 9.54 -20.54
C LEU A 304 -5.71 8.91 -19.38
N ARG A 305 -5.01 7.78 -19.63
CA ARG A 305 -4.17 7.15 -18.59
C ARG A 305 -3.02 8.04 -18.13
N LEU A 306 -2.31 8.68 -19.07
CA LEU A 306 -1.20 9.57 -18.76
C LEU A 306 -1.66 10.85 -18.02
N GLN A 307 -2.80 11.41 -18.45
CA GLN A 307 -3.43 12.53 -17.78
C GLN A 307 -3.84 12.15 -16.33
N GLU A 308 -4.44 10.97 -16.18
CA GLU A 308 -4.83 10.45 -14.87
C GLU A 308 -3.60 10.20 -13.98
N ALA A 309 -2.53 9.62 -14.51
CA ALA A 309 -1.28 9.40 -13.79
C ALA A 309 -0.69 10.72 -13.27
N LEU A 310 -0.69 11.78 -14.10
CA LEU A 310 -0.24 13.11 -13.70
C LEU A 310 -1.16 13.77 -12.67
N SER A 311 -2.48 13.75 -12.89
CA SER A 311 -3.43 14.46 -12.03
C SER A 311 -3.68 13.77 -10.68
N ARG A 312 -3.39 12.47 -10.57
CA ARG A 312 -3.50 11.69 -9.32
C ARG A 312 -2.17 11.47 -8.62
N ALA A 313 -1.06 11.94 -9.18
CA ALA A 313 0.21 11.89 -8.49
C ALA A 313 0.15 12.77 -7.24
N SER A 314 0.54 12.23 -6.08
CA SER A 314 0.42 12.91 -4.78
C SER A 314 1.30 14.15 -4.68
N LEU A 315 2.43 14.14 -5.39
CA LEU A 315 3.35 15.26 -5.47
C LEU A 315 2.85 16.38 -6.38
N VAL A 316 1.86 16.13 -7.25
CA VAL A 316 1.33 17.11 -8.20
C VAL A 316 0.19 17.91 -7.56
N GLU A 317 0.42 19.20 -7.38
CA GLU A 317 -0.60 20.14 -6.89
C GLU A 317 -1.52 20.64 -7.99
N GLY A 318 -0.98 20.77 -9.20
CA GLY A 318 -1.71 21.23 -10.38
C GLY A 318 -1.14 20.67 -11.67
N ALA A 319 -2.02 20.34 -12.60
CA ALA A 319 -1.64 19.92 -13.95
C ALA A 319 -2.53 20.66 -14.95
N GLN A 320 -1.98 21.70 -15.55
CA GLN A 320 -2.70 22.55 -16.50
C GLN A 320 -2.38 22.13 -17.94
N LEU A 321 -3.41 21.95 -18.76
CA LEU A 321 -3.26 21.70 -20.18
C LEU A 321 -3.06 23.02 -20.92
N ASP A 322 -1.88 23.22 -21.51
CA ASP A 322 -1.54 24.43 -22.25
C ASP A 322 -1.90 24.32 -23.73
N ALA A 323 -1.67 23.14 -24.31
CA ALA A 323 -1.97 22.88 -25.72
C ALA A 323 -2.20 21.39 -25.96
N LEU A 324 -3.09 21.06 -26.89
CA LEU A 324 -3.41 19.70 -27.30
C LEU A 324 -3.24 19.57 -28.82
N SER A 325 -2.58 18.49 -29.26
CA SER A 325 -2.45 18.11 -30.66
C SER A 325 -2.90 16.65 -30.86
N ARG A 326 -2.76 16.13 -32.06
CA ARG A 326 -3.13 14.73 -32.35
C ARG A 326 -2.22 13.72 -31.65
N ASP A 327 -0.93 14.04 -31.52
CA ASP A 327 0.11 13.08 -31.11
C ASP A 327 0.80 13.52 -29.82
N GLY A 328 0.32 14.58 -29.15
CA GLY A 328 0.89 15.06 -27.90
C GLY A 328 0.14 16.23 -27.30
N ALA A 329 0.33 16.41 -26.00
CA ALA A 329 -0.17 17.53 -25.23
C ALA A 329 0.99 18.26 -24.52
N ARG A 330 0.92 19.57 -24.44
CA ARG A 330 1.82 20.36 -23.59
C ARG A 330 1.08 20.70 -22.30
N MET A 331 1.72 20.43 -21.19
CA MET A 331 1.17 20.68 -19.87
C MET A 331 2.18 21.43 -19.01
N THR A 332 1.68 22.24 -18.10
CA THR A 332 2.43 22.78 -16.96
C THR A 332 2.02 22.01 -15.73
N VAL A 333 2.98 21.39 -15.07
CA VAL A 333 2.79 20.56 -13.86
C VAL A 333 3.46 21.27 -12.70
N ASP A 334 2.66 21.66 -11.71
CA ASP A 334 3.12 22.22 -10.45
C ASP A 334 3.23 21.08 -9.44
N TYR A 335 4.42 20.85 -8.89
CA TYR A 335 4.68 19.73 -7.99
C TYR A 335 5.58 20.14 -6.82
N ARG A 336 5.51 19.37 -5.72
CA ARG A 336 6.38 19.50 -4.54
C ARG A 336 7.44 18.41 -4.52
N GLY A 337 8.57 18.71 -3.89
CA GLY A 337 9.66 17.76 -3.68
C GLY A 337 10.64 17.65 -4.82
N ALA A 338 11.53 16.65 -4.74
CA ALA A 338 12.56 16.45 -5.75
C ALA A 338 12.00 15.85 -7.04
N PHE A 339 12.59 16.22 -8.17
CA PHE A 339 12.21 15.68 -9.48
C PHE A 339 12.24 14.14 -9.53
N GLU A 340 13.24 13.52 -8.89
CA GLU A 340 13.40 12.07 -8.84
C GLU A 340 12.23 11.39 -8.10
N GLN A 341 11.65 12.06 -7.11
CA GLN A 341 10.46 11.57 -6.40
C GLN A 341 9.24 11.60 -7.32
N LEU A 342 9.03 12.72 -8.05
CA LEU A 342 7.96 12.81 -9.05
C LEU A 342 8.12 11.73 -10.12
N ALA A 343 9.33 11.54 -10.66
CA ALA A 343 9.61 10.52 -11.66
C ALA A 343 9.31 9.10 -11.14
N SER A 344 9.69 8.81 -9.88
CA SER A 344 9.40 7.53 -9.23
C SER A 344 7.91 7.29 -9.03
N GLU A 345 7.16 8.30 -8.62
CA GLU A 345 5.72 8.20 -8.43
C GLU A 345 4.98 8.01 -9.76
N LEU A 346 5.35 8.76 -10.80
CA LEU A 346 4.80 8.59 -12.14
C LEU A 346 5.08 7.19 -12.69
N ALA A 347 6.30 6.66 -12.45
CA ALA A 347 6.65 5.29 -12.85
C ALA A 347 5.78 4.24 -12.14
N ALA A 348 5.47 4.45 -10.86
CA ALA A 348 4.55 3.57 -10.12
C ALA A 348 3.12 3.59 -10.71
N ARG A 349 2.72 4.70 -11.35
CA ARG A 349 1.42 4.89 -12.01
C ARG A 349 1.42 4.56 -13.50
N GLY A 350 2.50 3.96 -14.03
CA GLY A 350 2.60 3.54 -15.41
C GLY A 350 2.98 4.65 -16.41
N ALA A 351 3.56 5.76 -15.94
CA ALA A 351 4.08 6.83 -16.76
C ALA A 351 5.58 7.03 -16.49
N THR A 352 6.39 7.29 -17.54
CA THR A 352 7.79 7.68 -17.41
C THR A 352 7.96 9.13 -17.79
N ILE A 353 8.90 9.83 -17.15
CA ILE A 353 9.28 11.19 -17.50
C ILE A 353 10.77 11.22 -17.83
N GLU A 354 11.11 11.69 -19.03
CA GLU A 354 12.47 11.68 -19.57
C GLU A 354 12.78 13.01 -20.26
N GLU A 355 14.05 13.42 -20.25
CA GLU A 355 14.48 14.58 -21.01
C GLU A 355 14.73 14.21 -22.47
N HIS A 356 14.04 14.89 -23.40
CA HIS A 356 14.19 14.65 -24.83
C HIS A 356 14.79 15.88 -25.54
N PRO A 357 15.84 15.69 -26.34
CA PRO A 357 16.43 16.78 -27.14
C PRO A 357 15.36 17.48 -28.01
N GLY A 358 15.15 18.77 -27.81
CA GLY A 358 14.21 19.59 -28.58
C GLY A 358 12.75 19.61 -28.09
N LEU A 359 12.32 18.71 -27.22
CA LEU A 359 10.98 18.71 -26.62
C LEU A 359 11.00 19.05 -25.11
N GLY A 360 12.18 19.06 -24.50
CA GLY A 360 12.33 19.17 -23.05
C GLY A 360 11.88 17.90 -22.32
N TRP A 361 11.22 18.04 -21.20
CA TRP A 361 10.68 16.92 -20.45
C TRP A 361 9.48 16.29 -21.16
N VAL A 362 9.55 14.99 -21.38
CA VAL A 362 8.53 14.20 -22.09
C VAL A 362 7.98 13.14 -21.15
N VAL A 363 6.64 13.05 -21.11
CA VAL A 363 5.92 12.01 -20.36
C VAL A 363 5.38 10.99 -21.36
N LEU A 364 5.65 9.71 -21.09
CA LEU A 364 5.32 8.55 -21.93
C LEU A 364 4.68 7.46 -21.06
N SER A 365 3.94 6.54 -21.70
CA SER A 365 3.52 5.30 -21.03
C SER A 365 4.75 4.45 -20.65
N ALA A 366 4.83 3.99 -19.41
CA ALA A 366 5.83 2.99 -19.00
C ALA A 366 5.59 1.68 -19.79
N ARG A 367 6.63 1.15 -20.38
CA ARG A 367 6.60 -0.11 -21.16
C ARG A 367 6.58 -1.32 -20.26
#